data_fc71fdbdb9cf93280586e24aa5a55216
#
_entry.id   fc71fdbdb9cf93280586e24aa5a55216
#
_cell.length_a   1.000
_cell.length_b   1.000
_cell.length_c   1.000
_cell.angle_alpha   90.00
_cell.angle_beta   90.00
_cell.angle_gamma   90.00
#
_symmetry.space_group_name_H-M   'P 1'
#
loop_
_entity.id
_entity.type
_entity.pdbx_description
1 polymer ?
#
loop_
_entity_poly.entity_id
_entity_poly.type
_entity_poly.pdbx_seq_one_letter_code
_entity_poly.pdbx_strand_id
1 'polypeptide(L)'
;TSQNSIYFADDFAICLMYAKLYEKEHNKRMLHHSLAKLDFVINNPVRNSLQMKTLDSKDRWSWADALYMAPPSFAAFSKITGDIKYLSFMDQEFWATYDYLYDKNDSLFYRDSNYFGKKEKNGKKVFWGRGNAWVVGGLCQILNYMPADFPSRSRYKQLFTEMMIKI
;
A
#
# COMPACT_ATOMS: atom_id res chain seq x y z
N THR A 1 -15.74 -19.59 -0.45
CA THR A 1 -15.50 -18.47 -1.39
C THR A 1 -15.31 -17.21 -0.57
N SER A 2 -14.07 -16.70 -0.49
CA SER A 2 -13.84 -15.41 0.15
C SER A 2 -14.60 -14.35 -0.67
N GLN A 3 -15.58 -13.72 -0.05
CA GLN A 3 -16.33 -12.62 -0.64
C GLN A 3 -15.55 -11.31 -0.51
N ASN A 4 -14.25 -11.35 -0.80
CA ASN A 4 -13.46 -10.12 -0.81
C ASN A 4 -13.84 -9.33 -2.06
N SER A 5 -14.01 -8.02 -1.88
CA SER A 5 -14.16 -7.06 -2.95
C SER A 5 -12.95 -7.11 -3.89
N ILE A 6 -13.15 -6.78 -5.18
CA ILE A 6 -12.06 -6.64 -6.16
C ILE A 6 -10.98 -5.64 -5.71
N TYR A 7 -11.32 -4.74 -4.79
CA TYR A 7 -10.43 -3.71 -4.23
C TYR A 7 -9.60 -4.22 -3.05
N PHE A 8 -9.83 -5.44 -2.55
CA PHE A 8 -9.15 -5.94 -1.35
C PHE A 8 -7.64 -5.98 -1.55
N ALA A 9 -6.90 -5.28 -0.66
CA ALA A 9 -5.46 -5.04 -0.86
C ALA A 9 -4.63 -6.32 -0.93
N ASP A 10 -4.94 -7.34 -0.12
CA ASP A 10 -4.16 -8.58 -0.07
C ASP A 10 -4.15 -9.31 -1.42
N ASP A 11 -5.23 -9.19 -2.20
CA ASP A 11 -5.33 -9.81 -3.51
C ASP A 11 -4.42 -9.17 -4.57
N PHE A 12 -3.82 -8.00 -4.28
CA PHE A 12 -2.83 -7.37 -5.18
C PHE A 12 -1.42 -7.92 -4.99
N ALA A 13 -1.14 -8.60 -3.87
CA ALA A 13 0.19 -9.19 -3.65
C ALA A 13 0.57 -10.19 -4.76
N ILE A 14 -0.41 -10.92 -5.31
CA ILE A 14 -0.18 -11.82 -6.45
C ILE A 14 0.21 -11.06 -7.72
N CYS A 15 -0.29 -9.83 -7.92
CA CYS A 15 0.08 -9.00 -9.06
C CYS A 15 1.58 -8.66 -9.03
N LEU A 16 2.13 -8.35 -7.84
CA LEU A 16 3.56 -8.13 -7.67
C LEU A 16 4.37 -9.38 -8.01
N MET A 17 3.88 -10.57 -7.63
CA MET A 17 4.54 -11.83 -7.99
C MET A 17 4.60 -12.01 -9.51
N TYR A 18 3.49 -11.77 -10.22
CA TYR A 18 3.47 -11.85 -11.69
C TYR A 18 4.36 -10.78 -12.33
N ALA A 19 4.45 -9.59 -11.77
CA ALA A 19 5.41 -8.57 -12.24
C ALA A 19 6.85 -9.07 -12.13
N LYS A 20 7.24 -9.65 -10.99
CA LYS A 20 8.59 -10.21 -10.77
C LYS A 20 8.88 -11.42 -11.66
N LEU A 21 7.90 -12.27 -11.91
CA LEU A 21 8.06 -13.37 -12.88
C LEU A 21 8.25 -12.85 -14.30
N TYR A 22 7.46 -11.84 -14.69
CA TYR A 22 7.62 -11.20 -16.00
C TYR A 22 9.01 -10.59 -16.20
N GLU A 23 9.59 -9.96 -15.17
CA GLU A 23 10.97 -9.43 -15.25
C GLU A 23 12.01 -10.50 -15.56
N LYS A 24 11.74 -11.77 -15.21
CA LYS A 24 12.62 -12.92 -15.51
C LYS A 24 12.31 -13.59 -16.83
N GLU A 25 11.04 -13.85 -17.09
CA GLU A 25 10.59 -14.73 -18.17
C GLU A 25 10.21 -13.95 -19.44
N HIS A 26 9.99 -12.63 -19.33
CA HIS A 26 9.53 -11.74 -20.41
C HIS A 26 8.24 -12.20 -21.12
N ASN A 27 7.44 -13.05 -20.46
CA ASN A 27 6.18 -13.56 -21.00
C ASN A 27 5.02 -12.63 -20.66
N LYS A 28 4.58 -11.83 -21.62
CA LYS A 28 3.49 -10.85 -21.46
C LYS A 28 2.16 -11.45 -20.99
N ARG A 29 1.91 -12.74 -21.24
CA ARG A 29 0.67 -13.41 -20.77
C ARG A 29 0.54 -13.40 -19.26
N MET A 30 1.66 -13.37 -18.51
CA MET A 30 1.68 -13.30 -17.05
C MET A 30 1.08 -12.00 -16.50
N LEU A 31 1.07 -10.93 -17.29
CA LEU A 31 0.59 -9.62 -16.86
C LEU A 31 -0.90 -9.42 -17.10
N HIS A 32 -1.52 -10.21 -17.98
CA HIS A 32 -2.86 -9.94 -18.52
C HIS A 32 -3.94 -9.74 -17.43
N HIS A 33 -4.07 -10.69 -16.49
CA HIS A 33 -5.07 -10.61 -15.43
C HIS A 33 -4.78 -9.50 -14.42
N SER A 34 -3.49 -9.30 -14.12
CA SER A 34 -3.08 -8.22 -13.22
C SER A 34 -3.36 -6.85 -13.82
N LEU A 35 -3.05 -6.64 -15.11
CA LEU A 35 -3.38 -5.39 -15.81
C LEU A 35 -4.89 -5.13 -15.79
N ALA A 36 -5.70 -6.13 -16.13
CA ALA A 36 -7.15 -5.98 -16.12
C ALA A 36 -7.69 -5.57 -14.74
N LYS A 37 -7.16 -6.18 -13.65
CA LYS A 37 -7.55 -5.85 -12.28
C LYS A 37 -7.12 -4.43 -11.90
N LEU A 38 -5.87 -4.07 -12.15
CA LEU A 38 -5.33 -2.75 -11.82
C LEU A 38 -6.05 -1.64 -12.60
N ASP A 39 -6.27 -1.85 -13.90
CA ASP A 39 -7.02 -0.91 -14.75
C ASP A 39 -8.47 -0.74 -14.28
N PHE A 40 -9.13 -1.83 -13.90
CA PHE A 40 -10.49 -1.75 -13.36
C PHE A 40 -10.53 -0.87 -12.12
N VAL A 41 -9.63 -1.07 -11.16
CA VAL A 41 -9.59 -0.32 -9.90
C VAL A 41 -9.29 1.16 -10.13
N ILE A 42 -8.35 1.47 -11.03
CA ILE A 42 -8.01 2.86 -11.38
C ILE A 42 -9.19 3.57 -12.04
N ASN A 43 -9.90 2.88 -12.95
CA ASN A 43 -11.02 3.46 -13.68
C ASN A 43 -12.33 3.54 -12.87
N ASN A 44 -12.41 2.78 -11.77
CA ASN A 44 -13.56 2.74 -10.88
C ASN A 44 -13.14 2.97 -9.42
N PRO A 45 -12.53 4.12 -9.09
CA PRO A 45 -11.99 4.35 -7.77
C PRO A 45 -13.08 4.43 -6.71
N VAL A 46 -12.89 3.68 -5.62
CA VAL A 46 -13.77 3.77 -4.45
C VAL A 46 -13.41 5.01 -3.64
N ARG A 47 -14.44 5.75 -3.20
CA ARG A 47 -14.28 6.97 -2.41
C ARG A 47 -14.82 6.87 -0.99
N ASN A 48 -14.93 5.64 -0.48
CA ASN A 48 -15.40 5.37 0.88
C ASN A 48 -14.42 5.94 1.93
N SER A 49 -14.93 6.08 3.15
CA SER A 49 -14.12 6.43 4.32
C SER A 49 -13.05 5.37 4.58
N LEU A 50 -11.88 5.79 5.06
CA LEU A 50 -10.83 4.89 5.57
C LEU A 50 -11.15 4.35 6.98
N GLN A 51 -12.28 4.74 7.57
CA GLN A 51 -12.68 4.24 8.88
C GLN A 51 -13.04 2.75 8.82
N MET A 52 -12.37 1.93 9.62
CA MET A 52 -12.63 0.50 9.71
C MET A 52 -13.92 0.23 10.50
N LYS A 53 -15.04 0.02 9.82
CA LYS A 53 -16.34 -0.27 10.42
C LYS A 53 -16.87 -1.66 10.07
N THR A 54 -16.75 -2.04 8.81
CA THR A 54 -17.29 -3.26 8.22
C THR A 54 -16.28 -3.88 7.25
N LEU A 55 -16.61 -5.01 6.64
CA LEU A 55 -15.77 -5.62 5.60
C LEU A 55 -15.59 -4.69 4.38
N ASP A 56 -16.64 -3.91 4.02
CA ASP A 56 -16.58 -2.95 2.92
C ASP A 56 -15.59 -1.79 3.19
N SER A 57 -15.22 -1.58 4.45
CA SER A 57 -14.16 -0.61 4.79
C SER A 57 -12.80 -0.97 4.22
N LYS A 58 -12.63 -2.20 3.71
CA LYS A 58 -11.40 -2.69 3.10
C LYS A 58 -11.30 -2.45 1.58
N ASP A 59 -12.26 -1.76 1.01
CA ASP A 59 -12.21 -1.35 -0.41
C ASP A 59 -11.17 -0.25 -0.68
N ARG A 60 -10.70 0.40 0.36
CA ARG A 60 -9.53 1.27 0.35
C ARG A 60 -8.47 0.71 1.29
N TRP A 61 -7.26 1.24 1.24
CA TRP A 61 -6.13 0.77 2.07
C TRP A 61 -6.26 1.30 3.50
N SER A 62 -7.27 0.82 4.22
CA SER A 62 -7.71 1.33 5.54
C SER A 62 -6.99 0.68 6.73
N TRP A 63 -5.93 -0.11 6.48
CA TRP A 63 -5.10 -0.73 7.50
C TRP A 63 -3.63 -0.79 7.07
N ALA A 64 -2.71 -0.84 8.04
CA ALA A 64 -1.27 -0.71 7.80
C ALA A 64 -0.71 -1.73 6.80
N ASP A 65 -1.11 -3.00 6.89
CA ASP A 65 -0.61 -4.07 6.01
C ASP A 65 -0.97 -3.85 4.56
N ALA A 66 -2.10 -3.18 4.28
CA ALA A 66 -2.51 -2.85 2.93
C ALA A 66 -1.41 -2.10 2.16
N LEU A 67 -0.60 -1.32 2.88
CA LEU A 67 0.53 -0.56 2.30
C LEU A 67 1.71 -1.45 1.83
N TYR A 68 1.73 -2.72 2.23
CA TYR A 68 2.62 -3.72 1.66
C TYR A 68 1.96 -4.50 0.53
N MET A 69 0.67 -4.81 0.67
CA MET A 69 -0.02 -5.75 -0.20
C MET A 69 -0.33 -5.16 -1.59
N ALA A 70 -0.84 -3.93 -1.65
CA ALA A 70 -1.30 -3.33 -2.90
C ALA A 70 -0.28 -2.37 -3.55
N PRO A 71 0.24 -1.33 -2.87
CA PRO A 71 1.05 -0.28 -3.50
C PRO A 71 2.24 -0.77 -4.32
N PRO A 72 3.04 -1.78 -3.87
CA PRO A 72 4.17 -2.27 -4.65
C PRO A 72 3.78 -2.81 -6.03
N SER A 73 2.58 -3.39 -6.15
CA SER A 73 2.07 -3.90 -7.44
C SER A 73 1.85 -2.77 -8.43
N PHE A 74 1.20 -1.69 -8.00
CA PHE A 74 0.98 -0.52 -8.85
C PHE A 74 2.31 0.13 -9.27
N ALA A 75 3.28 0.26 -8.36
CA ALA A 75 4.61 0.77 -8.69
C ALA A 75 5.34 -0.11 -9.71
N ALA A 76 5.28 -1.43 -9.54
CA ALA A 76 5.89 -2.40 -10.47
C ALA A 76 5.24 -2.31 -11.86
N PHE A 77 3.91 -2.26 -11.93
CA PHE A 77 3.20 -2.17 -13.20
C PHE A 77 3.42 -0.82 -13.89
N SER A 78 3.57 0.28 -13.17
CA SER A 78 3.98 1.56 -13.76
C SER A 78 5.35 1.43 -14.46
N LYS A 79 6.33 0.80 -13.81
CA LYS A 79 7.66 0.59 -14.40
C LYS A 79 7.61 -0.35 -15.62
N ILE A 80 6.87 -1.44 -15.54
CA ILE A 80 6.78 -2.45 -16.62
C ILE A 80 6.10 -1.90 -17.87
N THR A 81 5.02 -1.13 -17.68
CA THR A 81 4.21 -0.60 -18.78
C THR A 81 4.68 0.77 -19.30
N GLY A 82 5.43 1.50 -18.48
CA GLY A 82 5.76 2.91 -18.73
C GLY A 82 4.58 3.86 -18.48
N ASP A 83 3.41 3.35 -18.02
CA ASP A 83 2.22 4.17 -17.78
C ASP A 83 2.21 4.70 -16.34
N ILE A 84 2.31 6.01 -16.22
CA ILE A 84 2.37 6.71 -14.92
C ILE A 84 1.04 6.64 -14.15
N LYS A 85 -0.08 6.28 -14.78
CA LYS A 85 -1.40 6.21 -14.13
C LYS A 85 -1.40 5.28 -12.90
N TYR A 86 -0.67 4.15 -12.98
CA TYR A 86 -0.57 3.20 -11.87
C TYR A 86 0.13 3.82 -10.67
N LEU A 87 1.25 4.49 -10.92
CA LEU A 87 2.02 5.14 -9.85
C LEU A 87 1.27 6.35 -9.27
N SER A 88 0.56 7.11 -10.11
CA SER A 88 -0.24 8.26 -9.66
C SER A 88 -1.42 7.83 -8.78
N PHE A 89 -2.11 6.75 -9.14
CA PHE A 89 -3.18 6.19 -8.31
C PHE A 89 -2.63 5.68 -6.97
N MET A 90 -1.53 4.94 -7.02
CA MET A 90 -0.85 4.43 -5.83
C MET A 90 -0.42 5.55 -4.88
N ASP A 91 0.17 6.61 -5.43
CA ASP A 91 0.62 7.77 -4.66
C ASP A 91 -0.55 8.42 -3.91
N GLN A 92 -1.66 8.67 -4.61
CA GLN A 92 -2.86 9.26 -4.01
C GLN A 92 -3.42 8.41 -2.86
N GLU A 93 -3.60 7.11 -3.07
CA GLU A 93 -4.17 6.22 -2.06
C GLU A 93 -3.21 5.94 -0.90
N PHE A 94 -1.91 5.81 -1.17
CA PHE A 94 -0.89 5.65 -0.13
C PHE A 94 -0.88 6.83 0.84
N TRP A 95 -0.84 8.06 0.30
CA TRP A 95 -0.80 9.25 1.15
C TRP A 95 -2.12 9.54 1.86
N ALA A 96 -3.25 9.15 1.27
CA ALA A 96 -4.53 9.18 1.98
C ALA A 96 -4.52 8.27 3.22
N THR A 97 -3.97 7.06 3.10
CA THR A 97 -3.80 6.14 4.23
C THR A 97 -2.77 6.66 5.25
N TYR A 98 -1.66 7.22 4.78
CA TYR A 98 -0.68 7.88 5.64
C TYR A 98 -1.31 9.00 6.48
N ASP A 99 -2.00 9.93 5.83
CA ASP A 99 -2.62 11.07 6.51
C ASP A 99 -3.68 10.62 7.54
N TYR A 100 -4.27 9.45 7.34
CA TYR A 100 -5.28 8.90 8.23
C TYR A 100 -4.73 8.04 9.37
N LEU A 101 -3.71 7.22 9.14
CA LEU A 101 -3.23 6.21 10.09
C LEU A 101 -1.88 6.53 10.74
N TYR A 102 -1.08 7.44 10.16
CA TYR A 102 0.27 7.69 10.67
C TYR A 102 0.28 8.64 11.84
N ASP A 103 0.84 8.18 12.95
CA ASP A 103 1.09 9.04 14.12
C ASP A 103 2.45 9.71 14.00
N LYS A 104 2.44 11.01 13.71
CA LYS A 104 3.68 11.81 13.50
C LYS A 104 4.54 11.94 14.75
N ASN A 105 3.95 11.85 15.94
CA ASN A 105 4.69 11.96 17.20
C ASN A 105 5.48 10.68 17.51
N ASP A 106 4.91 9.54 17.16
CA ASP A 106 5.52 8.24 17.40
C ASP A 106 6.22 7.67 16.15
N SER A 107 6.05 8.29 14.97
CA SER A 107 6.59 7.84 13.68
C SER A 107 6.20 6.40 13.33
N LEU A 108 4.95 6.01 13.67
CA LEU A 108 4.39 4.69 13.48
C LEU A 108 2.95 4.78 12.96
N PHE A 109 2.54 3.76 12.19
CA PHE A 109 1.15 3.59 11.80
C PHE A 109 0.35 2.86 12.87
N TYR A 110 -0.87 3.37 13.16
CA TYR A 110 -1.89 2.53 13.78
C TYR A 110 -2.24 1.37 12.84
N ARG A 111 -2.64 0.25 13.40
CA ARG A 111 -3.08 -0.89 12.58
C ARG A 111 -4.25 -0.50 11.66
N ASP A 112 -5.26 0.12 12.24
CA ASP A 112 -6.45 0.69 11.59
C ASP A 112 -7.13 1.65 12.57
N SER A 113 -8.21 2.32 12.16
CA SER A 113 -8.91 3.32 12.97
C SER A 113 -9.51 2.79 14.29
N ASN A 114 -9.69 1.47 14.45
CA ASN A 114 -10.16 0.91 15.71
C ASN A 114 -9.10 0.95 16.82
N TYR A 115 -7.87 1.31 16.48
CA TYR A 115 -6.76 1.47 17.43
C TYR A 115 -6.53 2.92 17.86
N PHE A 116 -7.22 3.87 17.27
CA PHE A 116 -7.15 5.27 17.70
C PHE A 116 -7.59 5.41 19.16
N GLY A 117 -6.76 6.08 19.97
CA GLY A 117 -7.03 6.28 21.40
C GLY A 117 -6.83 5.07 22.29
N LYS A 118 -6.58 3.86 21.75
CA LYS A 118 -6.24 2.70 22.58
C LYS A 118 -4.86 2.86 23.22
N LYS A 119 -4.78 2.39 24.48
CA LYS A 119 -3.55 2.45 25.26
C LYS A 119 -3.22 1.08 25.84
N GLU A 120 -1.93 0.81 25.96
CA GLU A 120 -1.38 -0.30 26.71
C GLU A 120 -1.55 -0.09 28.23
N LYS A 121 -1.29 -1.14 29.03
CA LYS A 121 -1.35 -1.06 30.49
C LYS A 121 -0.45 0.05 31.10
N ASN A 122 0.66 0.37 30.42
CA ASN A 122 1.61 1.42 30.81
C ASN A 122 1.22 2.83 30.31
N GLY A 123 0.01 3.01 29.73
CA GLY A 123 -0.50 4.27 29.23
C GLY A 123 0.01 4.68 27.84
N LYS A 124 0.92 3.94 27.23
CA LYS A 124 1.42 4.20 25.86
C LYS A 124 0.39 3.80 24.81
N LYS A 125 0.45 4.45 23.64
CA LYS A 125 -0.38 4.10 22.48
C LYS A 125 -0.11 2.67 22.00
N VAL A 126 -1.14 2.01 21.48
CA VAL A 126 -1.04 0.66 20.93
C VAL A 126 -0.60 0.72 19.48
N PHE A 127 0.61 0.25 19.19
CA PHE A 127 1.12 0.05 17.83
C PHE A 127 1.43 -1.42 17.59
N TRP A 128 1.16 -1.87 16.37
CA TRP A 128 1.42 -3.24 15.96
C TRP A 128 2.75 -3.34 15.21
N GLY A 129 3.79 -3.89 15.86
CA GLY A 129 5.16 -3.96 15.32
C GLY A 129 5.23 -4.66 13.96
N ARG A 130 4.59 -5.83 13.82
CA ARG A 130 4.54 -6.57 12.54
C ARG A 130 3.88 -5.75 11.42
N GLY A 131 2.79 -5.03 11.71
CA GLY A 131 2.11 -4.16 10.74
C GLY A 131 3.01 -3.03 10.27
N ASN A 132 3.76 -2.40 11.18
CA ASN A 132 4.73 -1.36 10.82
C ASN A 132 5.91 -1.92 10.02
N ALA A 133 6.38 -3.14 10.33
CA ALA A 133 7.40 -3.82 9.52
C ALA A 133 6.89 -4.11 8.08
N TRP A 134 5.60 -4.46 7.91
CA TRP A 134 4.98 -4.57 6.59
C TRP A 134 5.02 -3.25 5.82
N VAL A 135 4.69 -2.12 6.46
CA VAL A 135 4.77 -0.80 5.81
C VAL A 135 6.19 -0.50 5.33
N VAL A 136 7.20 -0.74 6.17
CA VAL A 136 8.62 -0.56 5.78
C VAL A 136 9.00 -1.44 4.59
N GLY A 137 8.59 -2.71 4.60
CA GLY A 137 8.78 -3.62 3.47
C GLY A 137 8.10 -3.13 2.19
N GLY A 138 6.89 -2.58 2.30
CA GLY A 138 6.15 -1.96 1.20
C GLY A 138 6.87 -0.75 0.62
N LEU A 139 7.33 0.15 1.50
CA LEU A 139 8.13 1.32 1.09
C LEU A 139 9.40 0.93 0.33
N CYS A 140 10.11 -0.10 0.80
CA CYS A 140 11.28 -0.64 0.12
C CYS A 140 10.92 -1.10 -1.31
N GLN A 141 9.86 -1.88 -1.47
CA GLN A 141 9.41 -2.36 -2.78
C GLN A 141 8.96 -1.20 -3.70
N ILE A 142 8.20 -0.24 -3.18
CA ILE A 142 7.77 0.94 -3.93
C ILE A 142 8.99 1.72 -4.45
N LEU A 143 9.96 2.01 -3.59
CA LEU A 143 11.16 2.77 -3.96
C LEU A 143 12.04 2.06 -4.99
N ASN A 144 12.01 0.72 -5.06
CA ASN A 144 12.71 -0.06 -6.08
C ASN A 144 12.10 0.09 -7.48
N TYR A 145 10.79 0.34 -7.56
CA TYR A 145 10.08 0.50 -8.83
C TYR A 145 9.85 1.95 -9.23
N MET A 146 9.78 2.86 -8.27
CA MET A 146 9.46 4.26 -8.48
C MET A 146 10.63 4.99 -9.19
N PRO A 147 10.38 5.73 -10.29
CA PRO A 147 11.40 6.54 -10.97
C PRO A 147 12.10 7.53 -10.04
N ALA A 148 13.36 7.82 -10.33
CA ALA A 148 14.17 8.71 -9.50
C ALA A 148 13.64 10.16 -9.46
N ASP A 149 13.02 10.59 -10.55
CA ASP A 149 12.43 11.91 -10.78
C ASP A 149 10.93 12.02 -10.43
N PHE A 150 10.33 10.96 -9.88
CA PHE A 150 8.93 11.00 -9.47
C PHE A 150 8.74 12.04 -8.34
N PRO A 151 7.77 12.97 -8.45
CA PRO A 151 7.69 14.14 -7.58
C PRO A 151 7.66 13.83 -6.08
N SER A 152 6.92 12.82 -5.67
CA SER A 152 6.80 12.45 -4.25
C SER A 152 7.86 11.47 -3.75
N ARG A 153 8.82 11.04 -4.59
CA ARG A 153 9.84 10.05 -4.19
C ARG A 153 10.63 10.44 -2.94
N SER A 154 10.97 11.71 -2.80
CA SER A 154 11.68 12.22 -1.61
C SER A 154 10.88 11.99 -0.33
N ARG A 155 9.55 12.18 -0.38
CA ARG A 155 8.63 11.96 0.73
C ARG A 155 8.58 10.48 1.15
N TYR A 156 8.59 9.54 0.17
CA TYR A 156 8.69 8.10 0.45
C TYR A 156 10.01 7.72 1.13
N LYS A 157 11.13 8.27 0.64
CA LYS A 157 12.45 8.06 1.26
C LYS A 157 12.51 8.57 2.69
N GLN A 158 11.96 9.76 2.93
CA GLN A 158 11.89 10.34 4.26
C GLN A 158 11.10 9.46 5.20
N LEU A 159 9.88 9.05 4.82
CA LEU A 159 9.04 8.17 5.62
C LEU A 159 9.74 6.83 5.91
N PHE A 160 10.37 6.23 4.89
CA PHE A 160 11.15 5.00 5.08
C PHE A 160 12.23 5.18 6.14
N THR A 161 13.00 6.26 6.07
CA THR A 161 14.08 6.55 7.03
C THR A 161 13.54 6.79 8.44
N GLU A 162 12.48 7.58 8.58
CA GLU A 162 11.83 7.85 9.87
C GLU A 162 11.36 6.56 10.55
N MET A 163 10.70 5.69 9.81
CA MET A 163 10.22 4.41 10.34
C MET A 163 11.35 3.44 10.67
N MET A 164 12.40 3.37 9.84
CA MET A 164 13.57 2.51 10.09
C MET A 164 14.34 2.89 11.36
N ILE A 165 14.35 4.16 11.72
CA ILE A 165 14.97 4.63 12.97
C ILE A 165 14.10 4.24 14.19
N LYS A 166 12.79 4.11 13.97
CA LYS A 166 11.83 3.91 15.06
C LYS A 166 11.59 2.43 15.38
N ILE A 167 11.72 1.55 14.40
CA ILE A 167 11.53 0.09 14.57
C ILE A 167 12.82 -0.61 14.97
#